data_a4402a8531e2ef7b5e881efb35009ba9
#
_entry.id   a4402a8531e2ef7b5e881efb35009ba9
#
_cell.length_a   1.000
_cell.length_b   1.000
_cell.length_c   1.000
_cell.angle_alpha   90.00
_cell.angle_beta   90.00
_cell.angle_gamma   90.00
#
_symmetry.space_group_name_H-M   'P 1'
#
loop_
_entity.id
_entity.type
_entity.pdbx_description
1 polymer ?
#
loop_
_entity_poly.entity_id
_entity_poly.type
_entity_poly.pdbx_seq_one_letter_code
_entity_poly.pdbx_strand_id
1 'polypeptide(L)'
;MKNYLNIQRHALSGYFERVALESRFYATHISLLMALFYYSDSDAPEKTFQVSRPKLMRFSRIRSIATYHKNIKDLVEFGYIEYNPSWHPQIGTQIRFIIEIPNHP
;
A
#
# COMPACT_ATOMS: atom_id res chain seq x y z
N MET A 1 18.01 -15.30 -11.04
CA MET A 1 16.57 -15.21 -10.98
C MET A 1 15.99 -15.65 -9.66
N LYS A 2 16.36 -16.77 -9.17
CA LYS A 2 15.86 -17.23 -7.88
C LYS A 2 16.24 -16.29 -6.75
N ASN A 3 17.45 -15.78 -6.77
CA ASN A 3 17.91 -14.86 -5.71
C ASN A 3 17.10 -13.56 -5.70
N TYR A 4 16.79 -13.06 -6.87
CA TYR A 4 16.01 -11.83 -6.97
C TYR A 4 14.60 -12.04 -6.38
N LEU A 5 13.97 -13.15 -6.74
CA LEU A 5 12.64 -13.44 -6.21
C LEU A 5 12.68 -13.65 -4.71
N ASN A 6 13.73 -14.26 -4.21
CA ASN A 6 13.85 -14.47 -2.77
C ASN A 6 14.00 -13.15 -2.02
N ILE A 7 14.78 -12.22 -2.57
CA ILE A 7 14.97 -10.91 -1.94
C ILE A 7 13.65 -10.17 -1.88
N GLN A 8 12.90 -10.15 -2.98
CA GLN A 8 11.61 -9.51 -3.00
C GLN A 8 10.64 -10.16 -2.01
N ARG A 9 10.66 -11.47 -1.97
CA ARG A 9 9.78 -12.21 -1.09
C ARG A 9 10.08 -11.90 0.37
N HIS A 10 11.36 -11.77 0.72
CA HIS A 10 11.73 -11.42 2.09
C HIS A 10 11.22 -10.03 2.46
N ALA A 11 11.39 -9.06 1.57
CA ALA A 11 10.93 -7.70 1.85
C ALA A 11 9.43 -7.67 2.05
N LEU A 12 8.69 -8.34 1.16
CA LEU A 12 7.23 -8.39 1.27
C LEU A 12 6.77 -9.23 2.44
N SER A 13 7.51 -10.28 2.78
CA SER A 13 7.17 -11.11 3.93
C SER A 13 7.16 -10.30 5.21
N GLY A 14 8.17 -9.46 5.40
CA GLY A 14 8.21 -8.60 6.57
C GLY A 14 7.04 -7.62 6.61
N TYR A 15 6.72 -7.05 5.46
CA TYR A 15 5.59 -6.13 5.37
C TYR A 15 4.28 -6.84 5.73
N PHE A 16 4.04 -8.00 5.14
CA PHE A 16 2.83 -8.75 5.41
C PHE A 16 2.75 -9.26 6.85
N GLU A 17 3.90 -9.57 7.44
CA GLU A 17 3.91 -9.95 8.84
C GLU A 17 3.50 -8.79 9.73
N ARG A 18 3.97 -7.59 9.42
CA ARG A 18 3.53 -6.40 10.14
C ARG A 18 2.01 -6.21 10.00
N VAL A 19 1.49 -6.41 8.79
CA VAL A 19 0.05 -6.29 8.56
C VAL A 19 -0.71 -7.32 9.40
N ALA A 20 -0.23 -8.56 9.40
CA ALA A 20 -0.89 -9.64 10.13
C ALA A 20 -0.95 -9.38 11.63
N LEU A 21 0.05 -8.68 12.15
CA LEU A 21 0.11 -8.40 13.58
C LEU A 21 -0.49 -7.04 13.97
N GLU A 22 -0.99 -6.30 12.98
CA GLU A 22 -1.47 -4.95 13.24
C GLU A 22 -2.89 -4.99 13.80
N SER A 23 -3.00 -4.91 15.11
CA SER A 23 -4.28 -5.03 15.78
C SER A 23 -5.24 -3.88 15.49
N ARG A 24 -4.75 -2.77 14.96
CA ARG A 24 -5.58 -1.60 14.67
C ARG A 24 -6.28 -1.69 13.31
N PHE A 25 -5.96 -2.70 12.49
CA PHE A 25 -6.55 -2.83 11.16
C PHE A 25 -7.92 -3.48 11.22
N TYR A 26 -8.82 -2.96 10.42
CA TYR A 26 -10.11 -3.58 10.14
C TYR A 26 -10.05 -4.20 8.74
N ALA A 27 -11.11 -4.89 8.37
CA ALA A 27 -11.18 -5.53 7.06
C ALA A 27 -10.99 -4.53 5.92
N THR A 28 -11.48 -3.31 6.09
CA THR A 28 -11.34 -2.29 5.05
C THR A 28 -9.90 -1.85 4.86
N HIS A 29 -9.09 -1.85 5.92
CA HIS A 29 -7.66 -1.59 5.77
C HIS A 29 -7.02 -2.68 4.92
N ILE A 30 -7.36 -3.92 5.19
CA ILE A 30 -6.80 -5.05 4.46
C ILE A 30 -7.22 -5.00 2.99
N SER A 31 -8.50 -4.77 2.72
CA SER A 31 -8.96 -4.73 1.34
C SER A 31 -8.34 -3.58 0.57
N LEU A 32 -8.11 -2.45 1.22
CA LEU A 32 -7.45 -1.32 0.58
C LEU A 32 -5.99 -1.63 0.29
N LEU A 33 -5.29 -2.29 1.21
CA LEU A 33 -3.92 -2.72 0.95
C LEU A 33 -3.85 -3.69 -0.22
N MET A 34 -4.81 -4.61 -0.32
CA MET A 34 -4.84 -5.53 -1.45
C MET A 34 -5.02 -4.77 -2.77
N ALA A 35 -5.89 -3.75 -2.77
CA ALA A 35 -6.07 -2.93 -3.95
C ALA A 35 -4.77 -2.21 -4.33
N LEU A 36 -4.08 -1.68 -3.33
CA LEU A 36 -2.81 -1.00 -3.56
C LEU A 36 -1.78 -1.95 -4.17
N PHE A 37 -1.67 -3.15 -3.63
CA PHE A 37 -0.74 -4.13 -4.17
C PHE A 37 -1.12 -4.52 -5.61
N TYR A 38 -2.40 -4.65 -5.89
CA TYR A 38 -2.84 -5.00 -7.23
C TYR A 38 -2.41 -3.96 -8.27
N TYR A 39 -2.50 -2.68 -7.92
CA TYR A 39 -2.16 -1.60 -8.85
C TYR A 39 -0.69 -1.19 -8.80
N SER A 40 0.08 -1.74 -7.87
CA SER A 40 1.49 -1.40 -7.77
C SER A 40 2.30 -2.15 -8.80
N ASP A 41 3.58 -1.78 -8.92
CA ASP A 41 4.51 -2.50 -9.77
C ASP A 41 5.02 -3.72 -9.02
N SER A 42 4.60 -4.90 -9.43
CA SER A 42 4.97 -6.12 -8.73
C SER A 42 6.47 -6.41 -8.81
N ASP A 43 7.15 -5.86 -9.82
CA ASP A 43 8.59 -6.07 -9.94
C ASP A 43 9.39 -5.12 -9.06
N ALA A 44 8.77 -4.06 -8.58
CA ALA A 44 9.46 -3.08 -7.77
C ALA A 44 8.49 -2.50 -6.74
N PRO A 45 8.11 -3.30 -5.72
CA PRO A 45 7.09 -2.86 -4.77
C PRO A 45 7.51 -1.67 -3.93
N GLU A 46 8.81 -1.39 -3.86
CA GLU A 46 9.28 -0.24 -3.09
C GLU A 46 9.15 1.07 -3.86
N LYS A 47 8.83 1.02 -5.15
CA LYS A 47 8.75 2.24 -5.95
C LYS A 47 7.41 2.91 -5.85
N THR A 48 7.42 4.22 -6.08
CA THR A 48 6.18 4.99 -6.16
C THR A 48 5.38 4.56 -7.38
N PHE A 49 4.08 4.44 -7.21
CA PHE A 49 3.18 4.14 -8.31
C PHE A 49 1.98 5.08 -8.27
N GLN A 50 1.26 5.13 -9.37
CA GLN A 50 0.11 6.02 -9.50
C GLN A 50 -1.14 5.20 -9.67
N VAL A 51 -2.20 5.61 -8.99
CA VAL A 51 -3.51 4.97 -9.15
C VAL A 51 -4.58 5.96 -8.72
N SER A 52 -5.73 5.88 -9.35
CA SER A 52 -6.83 6.79 -9.03
C SER A 52 -7.63 6.25 -7.85
N ARG A 53 -8.23 7.18 -7.10
CA ARG A 53 -9.11 6.83 -6.01
C ARG A 53 -10.27 5.93 -6.46
N PRO A 54 -10.96 6.23 -7.58
CA PRO A 54 -12.05 5.35 -7.98
C PRO A 54 -11.64 3.91 -8.22
N LYS A 55 -10.45 3.69 -8.77
CA LYS A 55 -9.97 2.33 -8.98
C LYS A 55 -9.72 1.63 -7.64
N LEU A 56 -9.11 2.33 -6.71
CA LEU A 56 -8.84 1.76 -5.38
C LEU A 56 -10.14 1.46 -4.65
N MET A 57 -11.10 2.38 -4.71
CA MET A 57 -12.38 2.17 -4.04
C MET A 57 -13.14 0.99 -4.64
N ARG A 58 -13.08 0.87 -5.96
CA ARG A 58 -13.78 -0.23 -6.63
C ARG A 58 -13.20 -1.58 -6.25
N PHE A 59 -11.88 -1.70 -6.31
CA PHE A 59 -11.23 -2.97 -5.99
C PHE A 59 -11.45 -3.34 -4.54
N SER A 60 -11.31 -2.36 -3.64
CA SER A 60 -11.39 -2.62 -2.20
C SER A 60 -12.83 -2.76 -1.71
N ARG A 61 -13.82 -2.45 -2.54
CA ARG A 61 -15.23 -2.45 -2.16
C ARG A 61 -15.58 -1.40 -1.11
N ILE A 62 -14.74 -0.38 -0.98
CA ILE A 62 -15.03 0.75 -0.10
C ILE A 62 -15.86 1.74 -0.90
N ARG A 63 -17.10 1.94 -0.50
CA ARG A 63 -18.03 2.77 -1.26
C ARG A 63 -18.11 4.19 -0.76
N SER A 64 -17.76 4.42 0.49
CA SER A 64 -17.81 5.73 1.09
C SER A 64 -16.48 6.44 0.94
N ILE A 65 -16.52 7.67 0.43
CA ILE A 65 -15.31 8.47 0.31
C ILE A 65 -14.72 8.76 1.69
N ALA A 66 -15.59 8.98 2.67
CA ALA A 66 -15.14 9.23 4.04
C ALA A 66 -14.39 8.02 4.60
N THR A 67 -14.91 6.83 4.37
CA THR A 67 -14.22 5.60 4.80
C THR A 67 -12.89 5.43 4.09
N TYR A 68 -12.87 5.71 2.79
CA TYR A 68 -11.63 5.63 2.02
C TYR A 68 -10.56 6.54 2.62
N HIS A 69 -10.91 7.80 2.85
CA HIS A 69 -9.92 8.75 3.37
C HIS A 69 -9.47 8.39 4.78
N LYS A 70 -10.38 7.89 5.60
CA LYS A 70 -10.02 7.47 6.95
C LYS A 70 -9.03 6.31 6.90
N ASN A 71 -9.28 5.34 6.04
CA ASN A 71 -8.39 4.20 5.93
C ASN A 71 -7.03 4.58 5.35
N ILE A 72 -7.00 5.46 4.34
CA ILE A 72 -5.74 5.96 3.80
C ILE A 72 -4.96 6.67 4.91
N LYS A 73 -5.63 7.52 5.69
CA LYS A 73 -4.97 8.24 6.76
C LYS A 73 -4.38 7.26 7.78
N ASP A 74 -5.12 6.23 8.12
CA ASP A 74 -4.63 5.22 9.05
C ASP A 74 -3.40 4.52 8.50
N LEU A 75 -3.42 4.13 7.21
CA LEU A 75 -2.28 3.45 6.61
C LEU A 75 -1.04 4.34 6.61
N VAL A 76 -1.22 5.64 6.39
CA VAL A 76 -0.11 6.58 6.45
C VAL A 76 0.39 6.73 7.87
N GLU A 77 -0.51 6.96 8.81
CA GLU A 77 -0.13 7.21 10.20
C GLU A 77 0.51 5.98 10.85
N PHE A 78 0.06 4.79 10.47
CA PHE A 78 0.62 3.57 11.04
C PHE A 78 1.91 3.15 10.33
N GLY A 79 2.34 3.90 9.33
CA GLY A 79 3.64 3.66 8.72
C GLY A 79 3.66 2.62 7.63
N TYR A 80 2.57 2.39 6.94
CA TYR A 80 2.49 1.39 5.88
C TYR A 80 2.65 1.95 4.49
N ILE A 81 2.23 3.19 4.25
CA ILE A 81 2.35 3.81 2.94
C ILE A 81 2.67 5.29 3.07
N GLU A 82 3.23 5.84 1.99
CA GLU A 82 3.25 7.28 1.74
C GLU A 82 2.21 7.57 0.68
N TYR A 83 1.49 8.67 0.84
CA TYR A 83 0.37 9.00 -0.01
C TYR A 83 0.45 10.46 -0.37
N ASN A 84 0.63 10.74 -1.66
CA ASN A 84 0.75 12.11 -2.15
C ASN A 84 -0.34 12.36 -3.18
N PRO A 85 -1.44 13.02 -2.79
CA PRO A 85 -2.48 13.34 -3.75
C PRO A 85 -1.98 14.36 -4.76
N SER A 86 -2.43 14.22 -6.01
CA SER A 86 -2.01 15.12 -7.06
C SER A 86 -3.14 16.08 -7.39
N TRP A 87 -2.77 17.33 -7.64
CA TRP A 87 -3.71 18.32 -8.13
C TRP A 87 -4.02 18.12 -9.61
N HIS A 88 -3.14 17.39 -10.33
CA HIS A 88 -3.31 17.19 -11.75
C HIS A 88 -4.17 15.96 -11.99
N PRO A 89 -5.31 16.10 -12.64
CA PRO A 89 -6.17 14.92 -12.85
C PRO A 89 -5.48 13.82 -13.66
N GLN A 90 -4.48 14.18 -14.45
CA GLN A 90 -3.82 13.21 -15.29
C GLN A 90 -2.67 12.49 -14.60
N ILE A 91 -2.15 13.06 -13.52
CA ILE A 91 -1.04 12.44 -12.83
C ILE A 91 -1.53 11.43 -11.79
N GLY A 92 -2.68 11.72 -11.18
CA GLY A 92 -3.23 10.82 -10.18
C GLY A 92 -2.49 10.87 -8.86
N THR A 93 -2.94 10.07 -7.94
CA THR A 93 -2.35 9.97 -6.62
C THR A 93 -1.11 9.11 -6.68
N GLN A 94 -0.06 9.55 -6.01
CA GLN A 94 1.19 8.80 -5.95
C GLN A 94 1.32 8.12 -4.60
N ILE A 95 1.64 6.85 -4.61
CA ILE A 95 1.67 6.02 -3.42
C ILE A 95 2.95 5.20 -3.42
N ARG A 96 3.52 5.02 -2.24
CA ARG A 96 4.69 4.18 -2.07
C ARG A 96 4.51 3.36 -0.78
N PHE A 97 4.77 2.07 -0.87
CA PHE A 97 4.79 1.23 0.33
C PHE A 97 6.04 1.51 1.15
N ILE A 98 5.88 1.55 2.47
CA ILE A 98 7.03 1.71 3.36
C ILE A 98 7.47 0.31 3.74
N ILE A 99 8.38 -0.23 2.95
CA ILE A 99 8.91 -1.56 3.17
C ILE A 99 10.22 -1.38 3.92
N GLU A 100 10.19 -1.71 5.21
CA GLU A 100 11.36 -1.54 6.01
C GLU A 100 12.38 -2.55 5.69
N ILE A 101 13.59 -2.10 5.55
CA ILE A 101 14.72 -2.98 5.37
C ILE A 101 15.47 -2.94 6.66
N PRO A 102 15.54 -4.04 7.35
CA PRO A 102 16.27 -4.08 8.58
C PRO A 102 17.70 -3.78 8.32
N ASN A 103 18.19 -2.76 8.85
CA ASN A 103 19.37 -2.41 8.49
C ASN A 103 20.06 -1.96 9.56
N HIS A 104 19.87 -2.16 10.46
CA HIS A 104 20.61 -1.69 11.24
C HIS A 104 21.50 -2.14 11.64
N PRO A 105 22.23 -1.86 11.68
CA PRO A 105 23.31 -2.25 12.35
C PRO A 105 23.16 -1.87 13.58
#